data_8ec28add619b666bfaaa7d625d953451
#
_entry.id   8ec28add619b666bfaaa7d625d953451
#
_cell.length_a   1.000
_cell.length_b   1.000
_cell.length_c   1.000
_cell.angle_alpha   90.00
_cell.angle_beta   90.00
_cell.angle_gamma   90.00
#
_symmetry.space_group_name_H-M   'P 1'
#
loop_
_entity.id
_entity.type
_entity.pdbx_description
1 polymer ?
#
loop_
_entity_poly.entity_id
_entity_poly.type
_entity_poly.pdbx_seq_one_letter_code
_entity_poly.pdbx_strand_id
1 'polypeptide(L)'
;MQPPSPASLPTAASSPAIEARHVTKHFDGLTVVSDMSLQLGRGEILGLIGPNGAGKTTMFNLLAGSLKPSSGGIFIEGQDISSQAPEQRIAHGVARTFQIPRPFPEMSVLENVLVGAQKQTGERLFSNFLRPGLVRREEKAALEKAHVMLEFVTLSRLAHEPARVLSGGQRKLLELARVLMADPQVILLDEPAAGVNPPLLEVIMDRVVALNAEGKSILLIEHNMDMVSRLCSRVIAMALGKLLDQGSPADVSANPAVVEAYLGGGA
;
A
#
# COMPACT_ATOMS: atom_id res chain seq x y z
N MET A 1 -37.31 18.68 -35.82
CA MET A 1 -36.95 18.75 -34.37
C MET A 1 -36.90 17.34 -33.83
N GLN A 2 -35.71 16.79 -33.68
CA GLN A 2 -35.49 15.45 -33.19
C GLN A 2 -35.31 15.50 -31.66
N PRO A 3 -35.93 14.63 -30.86
CA PRO A 3 -35.81 14.70 -29.41
C PRO A 3 -34.37 14.31 -28.99
N PRO A 4 -33.85 14.87 -27.90
CA PRO A 4 -32.49 14.53 -27.42
C PRO A 4 -32.45 13.09 -26.97
N SER A 5 -31.35 12.42 -27.35
CA SER A 5 -31.01 11.08 -26.97
C SER A 5 -30.91 10.96 -25.43
N PRO A 6 -31.39 9.90 -24.80
CA PRO A 6 -31.29 9.75 -23.34
C PRO A 6 -29.83 9.60 -22.94
N ALA A 7 -29.43 10.39 -21.94
CA ALA A 7 -28.13 10.31 -21.31
C ALA A 7 -27.86 8.88 -20.84
N SER A 8 -26.73 8.31 -21.26
CA SER A 8 -26.26 7.01 -20.81
C SER A 8 -26.17 6.99 -19.29
N LEU A 9 -26.92 6.08 -18.66
CA LEU A 9 -26.83 5.76 -17.23
C LEU A 9 -25.37 5.41 -16.89
N PRO A 10 -24.86 5.85 -15.74
CA PRO A 10 -23.52 5.48 -15.32
C PRO A 10 -23.42 3.94 -15.22
N THR A 11 -22.43 3.40 -15.91
CA THR A 11 -22.04 1.99 -15.84
C THR A 11 -21.99 1.55 -14.39
N ALA A 12 -22.54 0.39 -14.07
CA ALA A 12 -22.56 -0.21 -12.74
C ALA A 12 -21.21 -0.03 -12.05
N ALA A 13 -21.19 0.69 -10.93
CA ALA A 13 -19.97 0.98 -10.18
C ALA A 13 -19.32 -0.37 -9.79
N SER A 14 -18.16 -0.66 -10.37
CA SER A 14 -17.38 -1.83 -9.99
C SER A 14 -17.06 -1.73 -8.49
N SER A 15 -17.25 -2.84 -7.76
CA SER A 15 -16.94 -2.90 -6.33
C SER A 15 -15.52 -2.35 -6.07
N PRO A 16 -15.32 -1.52 -5.04
CA PRO A 16 -14.00 -0.98 -4.69
C PRO A 16 -13.00 -2.11 -4.44
N ALA A 17 -11.72 -1.85 -4.69
CA ALA A 17 -10.65 -2.80 -4.44
C ALA A 17 -10.50 -3.10 -2.94
N ILE A 18 -10.61 -2.06 -2.10
CA ILE A 18 -10.72 -2.17 -0.65
C ILE A 18 -11.61 -1.04 -0.12
N GLU A 19 -12.40 -1.33 0.91
CA GLU A 19 -13.33 -0.40 1.51
C GLU A 19 -13.30 -0.51 3.03
N ALA A 20 -13.34 0.63 3.70
CA ALA A 20 -13.63 0.76 5.12
C ALA A 20 -14.99 1.42 5.29
N ARG A 21 -15.87 0.86 6.14
CA ARG A 21 -17.21 1.36 6.42
C ARG A 21 -17.36 1.67 7.89
N HIS A 22 -17.58 2.94 8.23
CA HIS A 22 -17.85 3.41 9.58
C HIS A 22 -16.85 2.90 10.62
N VAL A 23 -15.55 2.86 10.24
CA VAL A 23 -14.51 2.27 11.07
C VAL A 23 -14.16 3.20 12.21
N THR A 24 -14.18 2.65 13.43
CA THR A 24 -13.74 3.33 14.65
C THR A 24 -12.66 2.51 15.34
N LYS A 25 -11.65 3.17 15.91
CA LYS A 25 -10.60 2.55 16.70
C LYS A 25 -10.34 3.31 17.99
N HIS A 26 -10.46 2.59 19.10
CA HIS A 26 -10.12 3.07 20.44
C HIS A 26 -8.86 2.37 20.95
N PHE A 27 -8.04 3.11 21.70
CA PHE A 27 -6.92 2.61 22.51
C PHE A 27 -7.08 3.18 23.93
N ASP A 28 -7.28 2.34 24.92
CA ASP A 28 -7.35 2.70 26.34
C ASP A 28 -8.25 3.93 26.62
N GLY A 29 -9.40 3.99 25.96
CA GLY A 29 -10.36 5.10 26.09
C GLY A 29 -10.15 6.28 25.14
N LEU A 30 -9.01 6.37 24.45
CA LEU A 30 -8.75 7.38 23.42
C LEU A 30 -9.26 6.90 22.06
N THR A 31 -10.14 7.68 21.43
CA THR A 31 -10.59 7.43 20.06
C THR A 31 -9.60 8.03 19.08
N VAL A 32 -8.88 7.18 18.33
CA VAL A 32 -7.86 7.60 17.35
C VAL A 32 -8.42 7.65 15.93
N VAL A 33 -9.38 6.79 15.60
CA VAL A 33 -10.16 6.84 14.35
C VAL A 33 -11.63 6.79 14.75
N SER A 34 -12.42 7.68 14.21
CA SER A 34 -13.83 7.88 14.59
C SER A 34 -14.72 7.93 13.35
N ASP A 35 -15.56 6.91 13.18
CA ASP A 35 -16.56 6.80 12.11
C ASP A 35 -16.01 7.06 10.71
N MET A 36 -14.83 6.52 10.42
CA MET A 36 -14.12 6.75 9.16
C MET A 36 -14.60 5.80 8.08
N SER A 37 -15.02 6.36 6.94
CA SER A 37 -15.33 5.60 5.73
C SER A 37 -14.37 6.00 4.61
N LEU A 38 -13.84 4.99 3.89
CA LEU A 38 -12.86 5.15 2.83
C LEU A 38 -13.08 4.07 1.78
N GLN A 39 -12.98 4.43 0.50
CA GLN A 39 -13.02 3.49 -0.61
C GLN A 39 -11.83 3.75 -1.53
N LEU A 40 -11.10 2.69 -1.89
CA LEU A 40 -10.09 2.70 -2.94
C LEU A 40 -10.69 2.01 -4.18
N GLY A 41 -10.79 2.73 -5.26
CA GLY A 41 -11.25 2.20 -6.55
C GLY A 41 -10.25 1.21 -7.14
N ARG A 42 -10.71 0.36 -8.06
CA ARG A 42 -9.82 -0.51 -8.84
C ARG A 42 -8.97 0.32 -9.80
N GLY A 43 -7.66 0.07 -9.80
CA GLY A 43 -6.70 0.83 -10.63
C GLY A 43 -6.60 2.31 -10.23
N GLU A 44 -6.97 2.67 -9.02
CA GLU A 44 -6.85 4.01 -8.49
C GLU A 44 -5.55 4.17 -7.69
N ILE A 45 -4.91 5.35 -7.77
CA ILE A 45 -3.94 5.81 -6.78
C ILE A 45 -4.64 6.83 -5.90
N LEU A 46 -4.91 6.44 -4.65
CA LEU A 46 -5.57 7.25 -3.63
C LEU A 46 -4.56 7.74 -2.60
N GLY A 47 -4.51 9.05 -2.37
CA GLY A 47 -3.71 9.65 -1.31
C GLY A 47 -4.49 9.74 0.02
N LEU A 48 -3.86 9.38 1.13
CA LEU A 48 -4.35 9.64 2.49
C LEU A 48 -3.43 10.66 3.15
N ILE A 49 -3.91 11.88 3.33
CA ILE A 49 -3.13 13.02 3.84
C ILE A 49 -3.71 13.53 5.16
N GLY A 50 -2.99 14.41 5.82
CA GLY A 50 -3.40 15.05 7.08
C GLY A 50 -2.21 15.31 8.01
N PRO A 51 -2.36 16.12 9.05
CA PRO A 51 -1.31 16.45 10.01
C PRO A 51 -0.85 15.22 10.82
N ASN A 52 0.23 15.40 11.59
CA ASN A 52 0.65 14.38 12.55
C ASN A 52 -0.45 14.19 13.61
N GLY A 53 -0.66 12.93 14.02
CA GLY A 53 -1.74 12.61 14.95
C GLY A 53 -3.15 12.53 14.34
N ALA A 54 -3.32 12.79 13.03
CA ALA A 54 -4.63 12.70 12.36
C ALA A 54 -5.25 11.29 12.33
N GLY A 55 -4.51 10.24 12.70
CA GLY A 55 -4.99 8.85 12.66
C GLY A 55 -4.65 8.07 11.40
N LYS A 56 -3.89 8.65 10.45
CA LYS A 56 -3.53 8.02 9.16
C LYS A 56 -2.88 6.65 9.31
N THR A 57 -1.81 6.56 10.10
CA THR A 57 -1.10 5.30 10.35
C THR A 57 -2.00 4.25 11.02
N THR A 58 -2.89 4.69 11.91
CA THR A 58 -3.89 3.79 12.52
C THR A 58 -4.86 3.28 11.47
N MET A 59 -5.39 4.15 10.61
CA MET A 59 -6.28 3.75 9.50
C MET A 59 -5.59 2.78 8.56
N PHE A 60 -4.34 3.05 8.22
CA PHE A 60 -3.51 2.17 7.39
C PHE A 60 -3.28 0.78 8.03
N ASN A 61 -2.99 0.74 9.34
CA ASN A 61 -2.85 -0.50 10.09
C ASN A 61 -4.16 -1.30 10.16
N LEU A 62 -5.30 -0.61 10.21
CA LEU A 62 -6.63 -1.24 10.12
C LEU A 62 -6.85 -1.86 8.74
N LEU A 63 -6.55 -1.13 7.65
CA LEU A 63 -6.65 -1.64 6.28
C LEU A 63 -5.68 -2.80 6.02
N ALA A 64 -4.48 -2.76 6.59
CA ALA A 64 -3.47 -3.81 6.45
C ALA A 64 -3.73 -5.05 7.33
N GLY A 65 -4.63 -4.99 8.31
CA GLY A 65 -4.93 -6.10 9.24
C GLY A 65 -4.01 -6.18 10.46
N SER A 66 -3.07 -5.24 10.60
CA SER A 66 -2.20 -5.16 11.79
C SER A 66 -2.95 -4.70 13.04
N LEU A 67 -4.09 -4.04 12.84
CA LEU A 67 -5.05 -3.66 13.87
C LEU A 67 -6.45 -4.12 13.47
N LYS A 68 -7.25 -4.49 14.48
CA LYS A 68 -8.68 -4.76 14.29
C LYS A 68 -9.48 -3.50 14.63
N PRO A 69 -10.54 -3.17 13.87
CA PRO A 69 -11.44 -2.09 14.21
C PRO A 69 -12.15 -2.38 15.54
N SER A 70 -12.48 -1.34 16.30
CA SER A 70 -13.32 -1.43 17.49
C SER A 70 -14.81 -1.51 17.10
N SER A 71 -15.19 -0.83 16.00
CA SER A 71 -16.49 -0.95 15.33
C SER A 71 -16.34 -0.63 13.84
N GLY A 72 -17.40 -0.88 13.06
CA GLY A 72 -17.36 -0.79 11.60
C GLY A 72 -16.70 -2.00 10.97
N GLY A 73 -16.40 -1.93 9.67
CA GLY A 73 -15.88 -3.06 8.91
C GLY A 73 -14.94 -2.68 7.78
N ILE A 74 -14.08 -3.64 7.37
CA ILE A 74 -13.17 -3.53 6.25
C ILE A 74 -13.50 -4.64 5.26
N PHE A 75 -13.64 -4.27 3.99
CA PHE A 75 -14.13 -5.16 2.95
C PHE A 75 -13.18 -5.16 1.75
N ILE A 76 -12.98 -6.33 1.16
CA ILE A 76 -12.35 -6.51 -0.16
C ILE A 76 -13.35 -7.20 -1.05
N GLU A 77 -13.66 -6.58 -2.19
CA GLU A 77 -14.65 -7.11 -3.15
C GLU A 77 -16.01 -7.46 -2.48
N GLY A 78 -16.39 -6.72 -1.45
CA GLY A 78 -17.60 -6.94 -0.68
C GLY A 78 -17.50 -8.01 0.43
N GLN A 79 -16.39 -8.74 0.51
CA GLN A 79 -16.14 -9.71 1.58
C GLN A 79 -15.57 -9.00 2.82
N ASP A 80 -16.16 -9.23 4.00
CA ASP A 80 -15.67 -8.72 5.27
C ASP A 80 -14.35 -9.41 5.68
N ILE A 81 -13.32 -8.60 5.85
CA ILE A 81 -11.97 -9.04 6.26
C ILE A 81 -11.55 -8.39 7.59
N SER A 82 -12.46 -7.75 8.32
CA SER A 82 -12.17 -6.94 9.52
C SER A 82 -11.38 -7.68 10.59
N SER A 83 -11.65 -8.98 10.76
CA SER A 83 -11.00 -9.84 11.76
C SER A 83 -9.72 -10.52 11.27
N GLN A 84 -9.44 -10.45 9.97
CA GLN A 84 -8.32 -11.16 9.36
C GLN A 84 -6.98 -10.50 9.67
N ALA A 85 -5.99 -11.34 9.98
CA ALA A 85 -4.59 -10.93 10.16
C ALA A 85 -3.92 -10.56 8.83
N PRO A 86 -2.78 -9.82 8.84
CA PRO A 86 -2.09 -9.39 7.61
C PRO A 86 -1.79 -10.54 6.64
N GLU A 87 -1.37 -11.70 7.14
CA GLU A 87 -1.01 -12.88 6.33
C GLU A 87 -2.24 -13.40 5.55
N GLN A 88 -3.42 -13.34 6.15
CA GLN A 88 -4.67 -13.71 5.50
C GLN A 88 -5.07 -12.69 4.43
N ARG A 89 -4.81 -11.39 4.67
CA ARG A 89 -5.10 -10.32 3.70
C ARG A 89 -4.20 -10.37 2.47
N ILE A 90 -2.97 -10.85 2.62
CA ILE A 90 -2.09 -11.14 1.47
C ILE A 90 -2.76 -12.16 0.54
N ALA A 91 -3.43 -13.18 1.09
CA ALA A 91 -4.17 -14.16 0.28
C ALA A 91 -5.36 -13.54 -0.47
N HIS A 92 -5.90 -12.42 -0.01
CA HIS A 92 -6.90 -11.60 -0.71
C HIS A 92 -6.27 -10.52 -1.63
N GLY A 93 -4.95 -10.56 -1.83
CA GLY A 93 -4.26 -9.65 -2.72
C GLY A 93 -3.96 -8.27 -2.13
N VAL A 94 -4.01 -8.09 -0.80
CA VAL A 94 -3.60 -6.84 -0.15
C VAL A 94 -2.22 -7.01 0.45
N ALA A 95 -1.29 -6.14 0.07
CA ALA A 95 0.04 -6.10 0.66
C ALA A 95 0.43 -4.67 1.05
N ARG A 96 1.32 -4.54 2.02
CA ARG A 96 1.77 -3.23 2.52
C ARG A 96 3.30 -3.14 2.58
N THR A 97 3.81 -1.93 2.42
CA THR A 97 5.16 -1.57 2.85
C THR A 97 5.16 -1.06 4.29
N PHE A 98 6.32 -1.07 4.93
CA PHE A 98 6.49 -0.49 6.26
C PHE A 98 7.08 0.92 6.15
N GLN A 99 6.70 1.82 7.04
CA GLN A 99 7.25 3.18 7.10
C GLN A 99 8.77 3.17 7.25
N ILE A 100 9.29 2.26 8.07
CA ILE A 100 10.73 2.03 8.22
C ILE A 100 11.05 0.65 7.64
N PRO A 101 11.74 0.58 6.48
CA PRO A 101 12.13 -0.68 5.89
C PRO A 101 13.00 -1.50 6.86
N ARG A 102 12.65 -2.77 7.03
CA ARG A 102 13.38 -3.72 7.88
C ARG A 102 13.90 -4.89 7.04
N PRO A 103 14.90 -4.66 6.17
CA PRO A 103 15.55 -5.78 5.51
C PRO A 103 16.34 -6.61 6.51
N PHE A 104 16.59 -7.86 6.19
CA PHE A 104 17.55 -8.69 6.88
C PHE A 104 18.96 -8.26 6.48
N PRO A 105 19.72 -7.56 7.34
CA PRO A 105 20.90 -6.81 6.92
C PRO A 105 22.05 -7.69 6.43
N GLU A 106 22.15 -8.92 6.96
CA GLU A 106 23.21 -9.87 6.61
C GLU A 106 22.86 -10.74 5.40
N MET A 107 21.59 -10.81 5.02
CA MET A 107 21.16 -11.49 3.80
C MET A 107 21.42 -10.60 2.59
N SER A 108 21.70 -11.22 1.45
CA SER A 108 21.81 -10.51 0.18
C SER A 108 20.48 -9.83 -0.17
N VAL A 109 20.55 -8.85 -1.08
CA VAL A 109 19.37 -8.15 -1.61
C VAL A 109 18.42 -9.15 -2.28
N LEU A 110 18.95 -10.12 -3.04
CA LEU A 110 18.16 -11.18 -3.67
C LEU A 110 17.47 -12.09 -2.64
N GLU A 111 18.17 -12.53 -1.61
CA GLU A 111 17.58 -13.35 -0.53
C GLU A 111 16.48 -12.59 0.20
N ASN A 112 16.66 -11.28 0.43
CA ASN A 112 15.62 -10.44 1.00
C ASN A 112 14.35 -10.40 0.14
N VAL A 113 14.46 -10.34 -1.19
CA VAL A 113 13.31 -10.41 -2.09
C VAL A 113 12.64 -11.77 -2.02
N LEU A 114 13.42 -12.85 -2.00
CA LEU A 114 12.91 -14.24 -1.92
C LEU A 114 12.08 -14.50 -0.67
N VAL A 115 12.37 -13.83 0.46
CA VAL A 115 11.54 -13.90 1.68
C VAL A 115 10.08 -13.47 1.41
N GLY A 116 9.84 -12.63 0.41
CA GLY A 116 8.48 -12.22 0.00
C GLY A 116 7.69 -13.26 -0.78
N ALA A 117 8.32 -14.36 -1.21
CA ALA A 117 7.65 -15.40 -1.99
C ALA A 117 6.58 -16.12 -1.16
N GLN A 118 5.43 -16.39 -1.78
CA GLN A 118 4.25 -16.97 -1.14
C GLN A 118 4.02 -18.41 -1.59
N LYS A 119 3.31 -19.17 -0.76
CA LYS A 119 2.82 -20.53 -1.10
C LYS A 119 3.92 -21.52 -1.48
N GLN A 120 5.09 -21.45 -0.84
CA GLN A 120 6.19 -22.38 -1.08
C GLN A 120 5.88 -23.72 -0.40
N THR A 121 5.77 -24.79 -1.20
CA THR A 121 5.54 -26.15 -0.71
C THR A 121 6.71 -26.63 0.16
N GLY A 122 7.92 -26.11 -0.09
CA GLY A 122 9.15 -26.41 0.65
C GLY A 122 9.15 -25.97 2.12
N GLU A 123 8.24 -25.09 2.54
CA GLU A 123 8.07 -24.71 3.97
C GLU A 123 7.57 -25.89 4.82
N ARG A 124 6.99 -26.92 4.21
CA ARG A 124 6.53 -28.13 4.90
C ARG A 124 7.61 -29.20 4.86
N LEU A 125 8.15 -29.58 6.03
CA LEU A 125 9.24 -30.55 6.17
C LEU A 125 9.02 -31.85 5.36
N PHE A 126 7.81 -32.39 5.38
CA PHE A 126 7.48 -33.61 4.63
C PHE A 126 7.45 -33.42 3.11
N SER A 127 7.18 -32.22 2.62
CA SER A 127 7.10 -31.94 1.18
C SER A 127 8.47 -32.03 0.51
N ASN A 128 9.54 -31.64 1.20
CA ASN A 128 10.91 -31.73 0.70
C ASN A 128 11.32 -33.18 0.42
N PHE A 129 10.82 -34.13 1.20
CA PHE A 129 11.11 -35.58 1.02
C PHE A 129 10.17 -36.23 -0.01
N LEU A 130 8.88 -35.86 0.01
CA LEU A 130 7.85 -36.51 -0.80
C LEU A 130 7.72 -35.93 -2.21
N ARG A 131 8.09 -34.65 -2.42
CA ARG A 131 7.90 -33.93 -3.69
C ARG A 131 9.10 -33.05 -4.07
N PRO A 132 10.34 -33.56 -4.08
CA PRO A 132 11.54 -32.75 -4.31
C PRO A 132 11.55 -32.03 -5.68
N GLY A 133 10.95 -32.66 -6.71
CA GLY A 133 10.83 -32.06 -8.04
C GLY A 133 9.88 -30.87 -8.10
N LEU A 134 8.81 -30.86 -7.29
CA LEU A 134 7.89 -29.71 -7.19
C LEU A 134 8.58 -28.54 -6.46
N VAL A 135 9.24 -28.84 -5.32
CA VAL A 135 9.96 -27.83 -4.55
C VAL A 135 11.01 -27.12 -5.41
N ARG A 136 11.84 -27.87 -6.14
CA ARG A 136 12.84 -27.28 -7.06
C ARG A 136 12.23 -26.39 -8.14
N ARG A 137 11.07 -26.75 -8.66
CA ARG A 137 10.37 -25.93 -9.67
C ARG A 137 9.85 -24.64 -9.07
N GLU A 138 9.27 -24.68 -7.86
CA GLU A 138 8.77 -23.51 -7.14
C GLU A 138 9.94 -22.57 -6.75
N GLU A 139 11.05 -23.12 -6.24
CA GLU A 139 12.25 -22.34 -5.92
C GLU A 139 12.83 -21.65 -7.16
N LYS A 140 12.91 -22.36 -8.30
CA LYS A 140 13.39 -21.80 -9.56
C LYS A 140 12.46 -20.65 -10.03
N ALA A 141 11.14 -20.86 -10.00
CA ALA A 141 10.18 -19.83 -10.37
C ALA A 141 10.24 -18.61 -9.42
N ALA A 142 10.40 -18.83 -8.12
CA ALA A 142 10.58 -17.76 -7.15
C ALA A 142 11.86 -16.96 -7.42
N LEU A 143 12.96 -17.64 -7.75
CA LEU A 143 14.25 -17.02 -8.09
C LEU A 143 14.13 -16.18 -9.38
N GLU A 144 13.52 -16.71 -10.42
CA GLU A 144 13.27 -15.97 -11.67
C GLU A 144 12.41 -14.72 -11.40
N LYS A 145 11.32 -14.86 -10.64
CA LYS A 145 10.47 -13.73 -10.25
C LYS A 145 11.26 -12.69 -9.42
N ALA A 146 12.09 -13.13 -8.47
CA ALA A 146 12.89 -12.22 -7.66
C ALA A 146 13.85 -11.39 -8.51
N HIS A 147 14.49 -11.97 -9.53
CA HIS A 147 15.31 -11.22 -10.48
C HIS A 147 14.51 -10.19 -11.27
N VAL A 148 13.31 -10.53 -11.75
CA VAL A 148 12.40 -9.58 -12.42
C VAL A 148 12.02 -8.43 -11.48
N MET A 149 11.71 -8.72 -10.22
CA MET A 149 11.40 -7.67 -9.24
C MET A 149 12.60 -6.76 -8.95
N LEU A 150 13.81 -7.34 -8.86
CA LEU A 150 15.04 -6.54 -8.68
C LEU A 150 15.34 -5.65 -9.90
N GLU A 151 15.08 -6.13 -11.11
CA GLU A 151 15.20 -5.33 -12.32
C GLU A 151 14.17 -4.20 -12.32
N PHE A 152 12.92 -4.51 -12.02
CA PHE A 152 11.85 -3.53 -11.91
C PHE A 152 12.19 -2.40 -10.93
N VAL A 153 12.78 -2.70 -9.77
CA VAL A 153 13.17 -1.68 -8.79
C VAL A 153 14.62 -1.17 -8.96
N THR A 154 15.28 -1.48 -10.06
CA THR A 154 16.66 -1.03 -10.40
C THR A 154 17.75 -1.46 -9.41
N LEU A 155 17.56 -2.59 -8.72
CA LEU A 155 18.52 -3.13 -7.76
C LEU A 155 19.28 -4.37 -8.25
N SER A 156 19.17 -4.77 -9.53
CA SER A 156 19.81 -5.97 -10.09
C SER A 156 21.32 -6.03 -9.86
N ARG A 157 22.00 -4.87 -9.96
CA ARG A 157 23.47 -4.79 -9.76
C ARG A 157 23.90 -5.08 -8.33
N LEU A 158 22.98 -4.95 -7.37
CA LEU A 158 23.22 -5.16 -5.95
C LEU A 158 22.63 -6.50 -5.45
N ALA A 159 22.16 -7.36 -6.35
CA ALA A 159 21.46 -8.60 -6.01
C ALA A 159 22.21 -9.47 -5.01
N HIS A 160 23.53 -9.56 -5.13
CA HIS A 160 24.39 -10.40 -4.31
C HIS A 160 25.06 -9.66 -3.14
N GLU A 161 24.85 -8.33 -3.05
CA GLU A 161 25.36 -7.54 -1.94
C GLU A 161 24.50 -7.71 -0.70
N PRO A 162 25.06 -7.66 0.52
CA PRO A 162 24.29 -7.69 1.75
C PRO A 162 23.42 -6.44 1.88
N ALA A 163 22.19 -6.60 2.33
CA ALA A 163 21.22 -5.50 2.36
C ALA A 163 21.62 -4.32 3.26
N ARG A 164 22.58 -4.51 4.18
CA ARG A 164 23.12 -3.43 5.02
C ARG A 164 23.81 -2.32 4.25
N VAL A 165 24.35 -2.59 3.04
CA VAL A 165 25.03 -1.59 2.23
C VAL A 165 24.07 -0.63 1.51
N LEU A 166 22.79 -0.96 1.46
CA LEU A 166 21.78 -0.17 0.78
C LEU A 166 21.55 1.18 1.46
N SER A 167 21.44 2.24 0.66
CA SER A 167 20.94 3.55 1.12
C SER A 167 19.48 3.48 1.60
N GLY A 168 19.00 4.50 2.32
CA GLY A 168 17.61 4.56 2.80
C GLY A 168 16.58 4.36 1.69
N GLY A 169 16.72 5.07 0.57
CA GLY A 169 15.81 4.93 -0.57
C GLY A 169 15.94 3.59 -1.28
N GLN A 170 17.14 3.02 -1.40
CA GLN A 170 17.32 1.66 -1.95
C GLN A 170 16.66 0.60 -1.08
N ARG A 171 16.64 0.77 0.26
CA ARG A 171 15.89 -0.10 1.16
C ARG A 171 14.39 -0.03 0.93
N LYS A 172 13.84 1.15 0.61
CA LYS A 172 12.42 1.30 0.24
C LYS A 172 12.10 0.60 -1.08
N LEU A 173 12.98 0.69 -2.08
CA LEU A 173 12.84 -0.07 -3.31
C LEU A 173 12.94 -1.58 -3.08
N LEU A 174 13.85 -2.03 -2.22
CA LEU A 174 13.93 -3.44 -1.83
C LEU A 174 12.64 -3.92 -1.16
N GLU A 175 12.06 -3.11 -0.29
CA GLU A 175 10.80 -3.44 0.37
C GLU A 175 9.65 -3.53 -0.64
N LEU A 176 9.58 -2.61 -1.59
CA LEU A 176 8.61 -2.69 -2.69
C LEU A 176 8.78 -4.00 -3.47
N ALA A 177 10.00 -4.39 -3.83
CA ALA A 177 10.28 -5.66 -4.50
C ALA A 177 9.79 -6.87 -3.70
N ARG A 178 10.00 -6.87 -2.36
CA ARG A 178 9.50 -7.93 -1.45
C ARG A 178 7.99 -8.03 -1.46
N VAL A 179 7.30 -6.89 -1.41
CA VAL A 179 5.83 -6.81 -1.47
C VAL A 179 5.30 -7.36 -2.80
N LEU A 180 5.95 -7.03 -3.91
CA LEU A 180 5.57 -7.47 -5.25
C LEU A 180 5.76 -8.98 -5.48
N MET A 181 6.56 -9.66 -4.68
CA MET A 181 6.66 -11.12 -4.72
C MET A 181 5.33 -11.83 -4.45
N ALA A 182 4.44 -11.21 -3.67
CA ALA A 182 3.10 -11.74 -3.40
C ALA A 182 2.08 -11.48 -4.54
N ASP A 183 2.45 -10.75 -5.59
CA ASP A 183 1.57 -10.31 -6.68
C ASP A 183 0.27 -9.66 -6.20
N PRO A 184 0.34 -8.61 -5.38
CA PRO A 184 -0.83 -7.98 -4.81
C PRO A 184 -1.66 -7.24 -5.86
N GLN A 185 -2.99 -7.14 -5.63
CA GLN A 185 -3.90 -6.29 -6.39
C GLN A 185 -4.09 -4.91 -5.73
N VAL A 186 -3.91 -4.87 -4.40
CA VAL A 186 -3.96 -3.65 -3.59
C VAL A 186 -2.63 -3.49 -2.88
N ILE A 187 -1.98 -2.35 -3.10
CA ILE A 187 -0.70 -2.02 -2.49
C ILE A 187 -0.88 -0.82 -1.55
N LEU A 188 -0.53 -1.01 -0.30
CA LEU A 188 -0.55 0.04 0.71
C LEU A 188 0.88 0.56 0.91
N LEU A 189 1.14 1.84 0.56
CA LEU A 189 2.45 2.50 0.65
C LEU A 189 2.47 3.51 1.80
N ASP A 190 3.37 3.32 2.75
CA ASP A 190 3.49 4.15 3.96
C ASP A 190 4.72 5.05 3.86
N GLU A 191 4.52 6.33 3.57
CA GLU A 191 5.53 7.39 3.44
C GLU A 191 6.74 6.98 2.55
N PRO A 192 6.52 6.57 1.29
CA PRO A 192 7.61 6.13 0.42
C PRO A 192 8.64 7.24 0.13
N ALA A 193 8.29 8.53 0.23
CA ALA A 193 9.22 9.64 0.03
C ALA A 193 10.12 9.94 1.23
N ALA A 194 9.75 9.49 2.45
CA ALA A 194 10.45 9.87 3.66
C ALA A 194 11.94 9.42 3.65
N GLY A 195 12.87 10.38 3.78
CA GLY A 195 14.31 10.11 3.82
C GLY A 195 14.93 9.65 2.49
N VAL A 196 14.24 9.86 1.37
CA VAL A 196 14.71 9.52 0.03
C VAL A 196 15.25 10.77 -0.66
N ASN A 197 16.38 10.64 -1.34
CA ASN A 197 16.93 11.73 -2.14
C ASN A 197 16.13 11.92 -3.45
N PRO A 198 16.13 13.15 -4.04
CA PRO A 198 15.29 13.45 -5.20
C PRO A 198 15.43 12.49 -6.39
N PRO A 199 16.64 12.09 -6.84
CA PRO A 199 16.76 11.17 -7.97
C PRO A 199 16.10 9.81 -7.72
N LEU A 200 16.20 9.30 -6.49
CA LEU A 200 15.62 8.01 -6.15
C LEU A 200 14.12 8.10 -5.89
N LEU A 201 13.64 9.28 -5.48
CA LEU A 201 12.21 9.56 -5.36
C LEU A 201 11.53 9.49 -6.74
N GLU A 202 12.15 10.04 -7.78
CA GLU A 202 11.63 9.89 -9.15
C GLU A 202 11.52 8.42 -9.55
N VAL A 203 12.55 7.60 -9.25
CA VAL A 203 12.47 6.16 -9.50
C VAL A 203 11.29 5.52 -8.77
N ILE A 204 11.06 5.85 -7.50
CA ILE A 204 9.93 5.31 -6.73
C ILE A 204 8.60 5.72 -7.39
N MET A 205 8.45 6.99 -7.77
CA MET A 205 7.23 7.48 -8.43
C MET A 205 6.99 6.77 -9.77
N ASP A 206 8.01 6.60 -10.59
CA ASP A 206 7.91 5.85 -11.86
C ASP A 206 7.44 4.40 -11.63
N ARG A 207 7.93 3.74 -10.57
CA ARG A 207 7.50 2.36 -10.22
C ARG A 207 6.04 2.33 -9.77
N VAL A 208 5.59 3.32 -8.99
CA VAL A 208 4.18 3.45 -8.57
C VAL A 208 3.27 3.65 -9.79
N VAL A 209 3.65 4.52 -10.72
CA VAL A 209 2.90 4.73 -11.98
C VAL A 209 2.86 3.46 -12.82
N ALA A 210 3.99 2.76 -12.97
CA ALA A 210 4.05 1.51 -13.73
C ALA A 210 3.13 0.43 -13.14
N LEU A 211 3.14 0.25 -11.81
CA LEU A 211 2.25 -0.69 -11.12
C LEU A 211 0.77 -0.33 -11.30
N ASN A 212 0.44 0.95 -11.26
CA ASN A 212 -0.93 1.39 -11.51
C ASN A 212 -1.35 1.15 -12.97
N ALA A 213 -0.47 1.39 -13.93
CA ALA A 213 -0.70 1.09 -15.34
C ALA A 213 -0.94 -0.43 -15.60
N GLU A 214 -0.39 -1.31 -14.76
CA GLU A 214 -0.67 -2.75 -14.73
C GLU A 214 -2.02 -3.09 -14.05
N GLY A 215 -2.81 -2.09 -13.63
CA GLY A 215 -4.11 -2.23 -12.99
C GLY A 215 -4.07 -2.43 -11.47
N LYS A 216 -2.92 -2.28 -10.82
CA LYS A 216 -2.84 -2.33 -9.35
C LYS A 216 -3.50 -1.10 -8.73
N SER A 217 -4.25 -1.29 -7.65
CA SER A 217 -4.84 -0.21 -6.85
C SER A 217 -3.88 0.15 -5.72
N ILE A 218 -3.62 1.44 -5.52
CA ILE A 218 -2.59 1.89 -4.59
C ILE A 218 -3.16 2.90 -3.61
N LEU A 219 -3.01 2.64 -2.31
CA LEU A 219 -3.26 3.63 -1.25
C LEU A 219 -1.91 4.14 -0.75
N LEU A 220 -1.74 5.45 -0.79
CA LEU A 220 -0.51 6.15 -0.45
C LEU A 220 -0.73 7.05 0.75
N ILE A 221 -0.01 6.84 1.87
CA ILE A 221 0.13 7.86 2.92
C ILE A 221 1.37 8.68 2.60
N GLU A 222 1.22 9.98 2.49
CA GLU A 222 2.33 10.89 2.23
C GLU A 222 2.12 12.28 2.82
N HIS A 223 3.24 12.94 3.08
CA HIS A 223 3.32 14.36 3.47
C HIS A 223 3.95 15.22 2.36
N ASN A 224 4.59 14.57 1.38
CA ASN A 224 5.15 15.24 0.22
C ASN A 224 4.03 15.54 -0.78
N MET A 225 3.53 16.79 -0.75
CA MET A 225 2.42 17.21 -1.60
C MET A 225 2.76 17.23 -3.10
N ASP A 226 4.04 17.36 -3.47
CA ASP A 226 4.46 17.24 -4.87
C ASP A 226 4.22 15.80 -5.36
N MET A 227 4.68 14.80 -4.62
CA MET A 227 4.44 13.39 -4.93
C MET A 227 2.93 13.07 -4.97
N VAL A 228 2.16 13.57 -3.98
CA VAL A 228 0.70 13.37 -3.92
C VAL A 228 0.01 13.96 -5.15
N SER A 229 0.36 15.20 -5.53
CA SER A 229 -0.23 15.89 -6.67
C SER A 229 0.11 15.23 -8.01
N ARG A 230 1.29 14.62 -8.12
CA ARG A 230 1.75 13.96 -9.35
C ARG A 230 1.20 12.55 -9.51
N LEU A 231 0.95 11.83 -8.42
CA LEU A 231 0.56 10.42 -8.46
C LEU A 231 -0.94 10.20 -8.24
N CYS A 232 -1.57 10.95 -7.32
CA CYS A 232 -2.91 10.66 -6.87
C CYS A 232 -3.96 11.36 -7.75
N SER A 233 -4.93 10.59 -8.22
CA SER A 233 -6.12 11.17 -8.88
C SER A 233 -7.11 11.76 -7.87
N ARG A 234 -7.11 11.22 -6.65
CA ARG A 234 -7.96 11.64 -5.53
C ARG A 234 -7.19 11.53 -4.22
N VAL A 235 -7.53 12.41 -3.28
CA VAL A 235 -6.99 12.38 -1.91
C VAL A 235 -8.12 12.41 -0.89
N ILE A 236 -7.84 11.85 0.27
CA ILE A 236 -8.66 11.92 1.48
C ILE A 236 -7.83 12.63 2.53
N ALA A 237 -8.31 13.75 3.05
CA ALA A 237 -7.72 14.47 4.17
C ALA A 237 -8.34 14.01 5.48
N MET A 238 -7.50 13.61 6.44
CA MET A 238 -7.90 13.24 7.80
C MET A 238 -7.42 14.28 8.81
N ALA A 239 -8.27 14.58 9.79
CA ALA A 239 -7.91 15.33 10.99
C ALA A 239 -8.63 14.75 12.21
N LEU A 240 -7.94 14.65 13.35
CA LEU A 240 -8.51 14.16 14.61
C LEU A 240 -9.29 12.84 14.48
N GLY A 241 -8.78 11.93 13.67
CA GLY A 241 -9.37 10.61 13.44
C GLY A 241 -10.59 10.59 12.53
N LYS A 242 -10.95 11.69 11.87
CA LYS A 242 -12.13 11.82 11.02
C LYS A 242 -11.77 12.22 9.59
N LEU A 243 -12.69 11.96 8.66
CA LEU A 243 -12.67 12.54 7.33
C LEU A 243 -12.87 14.06 7.47
N LEU A 244 -11.93 14.83 6.94
CA LEU A 244 -12.03 16.29 6.88
C LEU A 244 -12.51 16.75 5.50
N ASP A 245 -11.92 16.19 4.43
CA ASP A 245 -12.27 16.49 3.05
C ASP A 245 -11.82 15.37 2.12
N GLN A 246 -12.37 15.33 0.91
CA GLN A 246 -11.92 14.44 -0.16
C GLN A 246 -12.19 15.04 -1.53
N GLY A 247 -11.28 14.83 -2.46
CA GLY A 247 -11.39 15.38 -3.81
C GLY A 247 -10.08 15.27 -4.59
N SER A 248 -9.93 16.10 -5.62
CA SER A 248 -8.63 16.21 -6.28
C SER A 248 -7.57 16.78 -5.32
N PRO A 249 -6.27 16.45 -5.52
CA PRO A 249 -5.20 17.03 -4.69
C PRO A 249 -5.25 18.57 -4.64
N ALA A 250 -5.60 19.23 -5.75
CA ALA A 250 -5.68 20.67 -5.83
C ALA A 250 -6.85 21.24 -5.00
N ASP A 251 -8.04 20.64 -5.11
CA ASP A 251 -9.23 21.11 -4.38
C ASP A 251 -9.03 20.95 -2.86
N VAL A 252 -8.58 19.76 -2.44
CA VAL A 252 -8.37 19.45 -1.02
C VAL A 252 -7.27 20.33 -0.41
N SER A 253 -6.18 20.60 -1.16
CA SER A 253 -5.10 21.48 -0.68
C SER A 253 -5.54 22.95 -0.58
N ALA A 254 -6.53 23.38 -1.35
CA ALA A 254 -7.10 24.73 -1.31
C ALA A 254 -8.18 24.90 -0.23
N ASN A 255 -8.67 23.81 0.37
CA ASN A 255 -9.72 23.86 1.38
C ASN A 255 -9.20 24.52 2.68
N PRO A 256 -9.81 25.65 3.13
CA PRO A 256 -9.37 26.36 4.33
C PRO A 256 -9.32 25.49 5.59
N ALA A 257 -10.25 24.54 5.76
CA ALA A 257 -10.27 23.65 6.91
C ALA A 257 -9.07 22.67 6.90
N VAL A 258 -8.64 22.23 5.71
CA VAL A 258 -7.44 21.38 5.57
C VAL A 258 -6.20 22.20 5.88
N VAL A 259 -6.09 23.42 5.34
CA VAL A 259 -4.97 24.33 5.63
C VAL A 259 -4.88 24.63 7.13
N GLU A 260 -6.00 24.96 7.77
CA GLU A 260 -6.07 25.22 9.21
C GLU A 260 -5.63 24.00 10.03
N ALA A 261 -6.06 22.78 9.66
CA ALA A 261 -5.66 21.56 10.34
C ALA A 261 -4.13 21.33 10.29
N TYR A 262 -3.47 21.70 9.19
CA TYR A 262 -2.01 21.63 9.08
C TYR A 262 -1.29 22.74 9.86
N LEU A 263 -1.87 23.94 9.95
CA LEU A 263 -1.29 25.08 10.68
C LEU A 263 -1.58 25.00 12.18
N GLY A 264 -2.74 24.50 12.57
CA GLY A 264 -3.17 24.40 13.97
C GLY A 264 -2.64 23.17 14.72
N GLY A 265 -2.02 22.22 14.04
CA GLY A 265 -1.47 20.98 14.64
C GLY A 265 -0.14 21.15 15.41
N GLY A 266 0.29 22.38 15.72
CA GLY A 266 1.54 22.72 16.41
C GLY A 266 1.35 23.20 17.86
N ALA A 267 0.23 22.89 18.52
CA ALA A 267 0.02 23.25 19.94
C ALA A 267 -0.05 22.00 20.83
#